data_3ed8142e99a2e599cd99b65d7b406ecb
#
_entry.id   3ed8142e99a2e599cd99b65d7b406ecb
#
_cell.length_a   1.000
_cell.length_b   1.000
_cell.length_c   1.000
_cell.angle_alpha   90.00
_cell.angle_beta   90.00
_cell.angle_gamma   90.00
#
_symmetry.space_group_name_H-M   'P 1'
#
loop_
_entity.id
_entity.type
_entity.pdbx_description
1 polymer ?
#
loop_
_entity_poly.entity_id
_entity_poly.type
_entity_poly.pdbx_seq_one_letter_code
_entity_poly.pdbx_strand_id
1 'polypeptide(L)'
;MNKRSIIALSTFLFVVLVTLFLVSKLQTRELNSRDYIQSRTPTLFFHGYGSSANAEKHMVEAARQAGVTQTIITATVDSHAQVTFKGDIPKDAINPIVMVEFEDNRNANYAQDGEYAAAVVRKLQAKYAFKKMNFVSHSMGNMSILFYLLEHAQNEEFPKLQKQVNIANHVNGLEGMDLPANLTILDNHTGQPSAMSNSYQKLLGLREIYPQDQVDVLNIYGDFKNQSDGSVLNVSSRSLKYLVIDNAKSYQEKRVTGPLAQHSQLHENPEVDRLLIDFLWGK
;
A
#
# COMPACT_ATOMS: atom_id res chain seq x y z
N MET A 1 27.32 54.01 -3.78
CA MET A 1 26.88 52.94 -4.71
C MET A 1 25.66 53.45 -5.46
N ASN A 2 25.65 53.38 -6.77
CA ASN A 2 24.50 53.87 -7.53
C ASN A 2 23.38 52.83 -7.56
N LYS A 3 22.13 53.23 -7.87
CA LYS A 3 20.96 52.33 -7.90
C LYS A 3 21.18 51.05 -8.75
N ARG A 4 21.93 51.16 -9.85
CA ARG A 4 22.22 50.02 -10.75
C ARG A 4 23.14 48.99 -10.05
N SER A 5 24.13 49.43 -9.28
CA SER A 5 25.03 48.54 -8.53
C SER A 5 24.32 47.82 -7.37
N ILE A 6 23.34 48.50 -6.73
CA ILE A 6 22.52 47.88 -5.67
C ILE A 6 21.61 46.81 -6.26
N ILE A 7 20.95 47.08 -7.38
CA ILE A 7 20.08 46.10 -8.06
C ILE A 7 20.89 44.88 -8.53
N ALA A 8 22.05 45.12 -9.17
CA ALA A 8 22.90 44.04 -9.63
C ALA A 8 23.38 43.12 -8.46
N LEU A 9 23.75 43.73 -7.31
CA LEU A 9 24.19 43.01 -6.13
C LEU A 9 23.04 42.20 -5.51
N SER A 10 21.82 42.77 -5.43
CA SER A 10 20.64 42.07 -4.89
C SER A 10 20.20 40.92 -5.79
N THR A 11 20.24 41.08 -7.11
CA THR A 11 19.93 40.01 -8.06
C THR A 11 20.95 38.89 -7.97
N PHE A 12 22.24 39.22 -7.88
CA PHE A 12 23.30 38.21 -7.70
C PHE A 12 23.11 37.43 -6.42
N LEU A 13 22.85 38.12 -5.28
CA LEU A 13 22.63 37.48 -3.99
C LEU A 13 21.40 36.54 -4.03
N PHE A 14 20.31 36.97 -4.68
CA PHE A 14 19.11 36.15 -4.84
C PHE A 14 19.39 34.88 -5.65
N VAL A 15 20.09 34.99 -6.77
CA VAL A 15 20.48 33.85 -7.61
C VAL A 15 21.34 32.86 -6.81
N VAL A 16 22.31 33.36 -6.04
CA VAL A 16 23.18 32.53 -5.19
C VAL A 16 22.36 31.80 -4.14
N LEU A 17 21.40 32.48 -3.46
CA LEU A 17 20.53 31.85 -2.45
C LEU A 17 19.63 30.80 -3.07
N VAL A 18 19.04 31.03 -4.23
CA VAL A 18 18.21 30.05 -4.95
C VAL A 18 19.05 28.85 -5.37
N THR A 19 20.27 29.07 -5.87
CA THR A 19 21.18 28.00 -6.27
C THR A 19 21.58 27.14 -5.05
N LEU A 20 21.95 27.77 -3.94
CA LEU A 20 22.29 27.06 -2.69
C LEU A 20 21.10 26.26 -2.16
N PHE A 21 19.88 26.80 -2.22
CA PHE A 21 18.67 26.09 -1.83
C PHE A 21 18.40 24.87 -2.72
N LEU A 22 18.55 25.01 -4.03
CA LEU A 22 18.39 23.91 -4.99
C LEU A 22 19.46 22.82 -4.80
N VAL A 23 20.72 23.22 -4.60
CA VAL A 23 21.82 22.28 -4.32
C VAL A 23 21.59 21.56 -3.01
N SER A 24 21.18 22.28 -1.95
CA SER A 24 20.81 21.68 -0.66
C SER A 24 19.67 20.66 -0.80
N LYS A 25 18.62 21.00 -1.55
CA LYS A 25 17.51 20.07 -1.85
C LYS A 25 17.95 18.84 -2.64
N LEU A 26 18.80 19.00 -3.64
CA LEU A 26 19.36 17.90 -4.41
C LEU A 26 20.25 17.00 -3.56
N GLN A 27 21.11 17.59 -2.73
CA GLN A 27 21.99 16.86 -1.81
C GLN A 27 21.19 16.07 -0.74
N THR A 28 20.14 16.70 -0.17
CA THR A 28 19.23 16.01 0.77
C THR A 28 18.52 14.84 0.09
N ARG A 29 18.13 15.00 -1.18
CA ARG A 29 17.48 13.97 -1.98
C ARG A 29 18.43 12.80 -2.29
N GLU A 30 19.70 13.07 -2.66
CA GLU A 30 20.71 12.01 -2.86
C GLU A 30 21.06 11.26 -1.57
N LEU A 31 21.15 11.96 -0.44
CA LEU A 31 21.39 11.37 0.87
C LEU A 31 20.22 10.45 1.29
N ASN A 32 18.98 10.90 1.11
CA ASN A 32 17.81 10.11 1.45
C ASN A 32 17.67 8.85 0.58
N SER A 33 17.98 8.93 -0.72
CA SER A 33 17.91 7.76 -1.62
C SER A 33 18.98 6.70 -1.31
N ARG A 34 20.08 7.06 -0.67
CA ARG A 34 21.14 6.09 -0.25
C ARG A 34 20.73 5.28 0.97
N ASP A 35 19.77 5.74 1.74
CA ASP A 35 19.32 5.07 2.97
C ASP A 35 18.26 4.00 2.71
N TYR A 36 17.71 3.91 1.49
CA TYR A 36 16.70 2.95 1.12
C TYR A 36 17.23 1.82 0.24
N ILE A 37 16.59 0.65 0.35
CA ILE A 37 16.82 -0.47 -0.56
C ILE A 37 16.42 -0.02 -1.97
N GLN A 38 17.33 -0.18 -2.91
CA GLN A 38 17.10 0.10 -4.32
C GLN A 38 16.79 -1.19 -5.07
N SER A 39 15.65 -1.27 -5.69
CA SER A 39 15.16 -2.47 -6.37
C SER A 39 14.34 -2.10 -7.60
N ARG A 40 14.25 -3.03 -8.55
CA ARG A 40 13.30 -2.93 -9.68
C ARG A 40 11.92 -3.51 -9.35
N THR A 41 11.71 -3.98 -8.12
CA THR A 41 10.44 -4.55 -7.66
C THR A 41 9.38 -3.45 -7.60
N PRO A 42 8.29 -3.54 -8.38
CA PRO A 42 7.20 -2.58 -8.31
C PRO A 42 6.41 -2.74 -7.02
N THR A 43 5.89 -1.64 -6.50
CA THR A 43 4.91 -1.62 -5.41
C THR A 43 3.58 -1.15 -5.95
N LEU A 44 2.55 -1.99 -5.85
CA LEU A 44 1.20 -1.72 -6.32
C LEU A 44 0.34 -1.25 -5.15
N PHE A 45 -0.36 -0.13 -5.33
CA PHE A 45 -1.25 0.47 -4.35
C PHE A 45 -2.71 0.28 -4.77
N PHE A 46 -3.55 -0.20 -3.86
CA PHE A 46 -4.95 -0.53 -4.09
C PHE A 46 -5.87 0.26 -3.16
N HIS A 47 -6.76 1.08 -3.73
CA HIS A 47 -7.68 1.93 -3.01
C HIS A 47 -8.90 1.19 -2.44
N GLY A 48 -9.66 1.89 -1.58
CA GLY A 48 -10.90 1.40 -0.97
C GLY A 48 -12.15 1.58 -1.83
N TYR A 49 -13.29 1.11 -1.28
CA TYR A 49 -14.61 1.17 -1.90
C TYR A 49 -15.03 2.60 -2.23
N GLY A 50 -15.57 2.78 -3.43
CA GLY A 50 -16.05 4.07 -3.92
C GLY A 50 -14.99 5.16 -4.06
N SER A 51 -13.71 4.77 -3.98
CA SER A 51 -12.54 5.64 -4.07
C SER A 51 -11.88 5.56 -5.44
N SER A 52 -10.66 6.04 -5.54
CA SER A 52 -9.86 6.03 -6.76
C SER A 52 -8.36 6.01 -6.41
N ALA A 53 -7.50 5.85 -7.42
CA ALA A 53 -6.06 5.95 -7.24
C ALA A 53 -5.59 7.27 -6.60
N ASN A 54 -6.43 8.32 -6.58
CA ASN A 54 -6.11 9.56 -5.88
C ASN A 54 -6.01 9.40 -4.36
N ALA A 55 -6.68 8.41 -3.75
CA ALA A 55 -6.57 8.12 -2.33
C ALA A 55 -5.15 7.70 -1.93
N GLU A 56 -4.42 7.08 -2.84
CA GLU A 56 -3.05 6.62 -2.62
C GLU A 56 -2.00 7.73 -2.79
N LYS A 57 -2.42 8.87 -3.37
CA LYS A 57 -1.51 9.94 -3.81
C LYS A 57 -0.67 10.50 -2.68
N HIS A 58 -1.23 10.64 -1.47
CA HIS A 58 -0.49 11.16 -0.32
C HIS A 58 0.70 10.26 0.04
N MET A 59 0.45 8.96 0.24
CA MET A 59 1.48 7.97 0.58
C MET A 59 2.53 7.84 -0.52
N VAL A 60 2.10 7.81 -1.78
CA VAL A 60 2.98 7.70 -2.95
C VAL A 60 3.85 8.95 -3.10
N GLU A 61 3.30 10.12 -2.86
CA GLU A 61 4.04 11.39 -2.89
C GLU A 61 5.02 11.49 -1.72
N ALA A 62 4.65 11.01 -0.53
CA ALA A 62 5.57 10.90 0.61
C ALA A 62 6.78 10.01 0.27
N ALA A 63 6.58 8.86 -0.35
CA ALA A 63 7.68 8.00 -0.82
C ALA A 63 8.56 8.70 -1.87
N ARG A 64 7.95 9.47 -2.80
CA ARG A 64 8.70 10.26 -3.78
C ARG A 64 9.51 11.37 -3.13
N GLN A 65 8.94 12.09 -2.17
CA GLN A 65 9.62 13.17 -1.43
C GLN A 65 10.77 12.64 -0.56
N ALA A 66 10.61 11.45 0.02
CA ALA A 66 11.67 10.75 0.74
C ALA A 66 12.81 10.27 -0.18
N GLY A 67 12.65 10.35 -1.50
CA GLY A 67 13.68 9.91 -2.46
C GLY A 67 13.67 8.40 -2.76
N VAL A 68 12.64 7.68 -2.32
CA VAL A 68 12.48 6.23 -2.54
C VAL A 68 12.31 5.90 -4.01
N THR A 69 11.50 6.68 -4.72
CA THR A 69 11.18 6.49 -6.13
C THR A 69 11.10 7.80 -6.90
N GLN A 70 11.26 7.72 -8.21
CA GLN A 70 10.97 8.80 -9.16
C GLN A 70 9.95 8.36 -10.22
N THR A 71 9.60 7.07 -10.21
CA THR A 71 8.74 6.46 -11.23
C THR A 71 7.41 6.08 -10.60
N ILE A 72 6.37 6.78 -10.98
CA ILE A 72 4.98 6.54 -10.55
C ILE A 72 4.13 6.49 -11.80
N ILE A 73 3.34 5.43 -11.94
CA ILE A 73 2.35 5.26 -13.01
C ILE A 73 0.99 4.94 -12.41
N THR A 74 -0.06 5.08 -13.22
CA THR A 74 -1.39 4.57 -12.88
C THR A 74 -1.74 3.42 -13.80
N ALA A 75 -2.27 2.34 -13.23
CA ALA A 75 -2.86 1.21 -13.94
C ALA A 75 -4.37 1.25 -13.73
N THR A 76 -5.12 1.53 -14.76
CA THR A 76 -6.59 1.54 -14.71
C THR A 76 -7.10 0.21 -15.26
N VAL A 77 -7.99 -0.46 -14.51
CA VAL A 77 -8.68 -1.67 -14.95
C VAL A 77 -10.19 -1.41 -15.00
N ASP A 78 -10.80 -1.73 -16.14
CA ASP A 78 -12.23 -1.58 -16.35
C ASP A 78 -13.02 -2.81 -15.86
N SER A 79 -14.36 -2.73 -15.93
CA SER A 79 -15.27 -3.82 -15.54
C SER A 79 -15.15 -5.10 -16.37
N HIS A 80 -14.41 -5.06 -17.50
CA HIS A 80 -14.10 -6.20 -18.36
C HIS A 80 -12.68 -6.71 -18.15
N ALA A 81 -12.01 -6.28 -17.06
CA ALA A 81 -10.62 -6.60 -16.74
C ALA A 81 -9.61 -6.16 -17.82
N GLN A 82 -9.94 -5.15 -18.65
CA GLN A 82 -9.00 -4.55 -19.56
C GLN A 82 -8.17 -3.50 -18.84
N VAL A 83 -6.85 -3.60 -18.97
CA VAL A 83 -5.90 -2.73 -18.24
C VAL A 83 -5.25 -1.73 -19.18
N THR A 84 -5.23 -0.47 -18.78
CA THR A 84 -4.48 0.61 -19.45
C THR A 84 -3.48 1.24 -18.48
N PHE A 85 -2.38 1.79 -19.01
CA PHE A 85 -1.39 2.48 -18.21
C PHE A 85 -1.31 3.95 -18.59
N LYS A 86 -1.30 4.81 -17.55
CA LYS A 86 -0.93 6.23 -17.69
C LYS A 86 0.49 6.39 -17.11
N GLY A 87 1.44 6.66 -17.99
CA GLY A 87 2.88 6.68 -17.70
C GLY A 87 3.60 5.42 -18.18
N ASP A 88 4.91 5.36 -17.92
CA ASP A 88 5.77 4.24 -18.28
C ASP A 88 6.79 3.97 -17.19
N ILE A 89 7.31 2.73 -17.13
CA ILE A 89 8.37 2.33 -16.18
C ILE A 89 9.65 2.11 -16.96
N PRO A 90 10.62 3.03 -16.87
CA PRO A 90 11.94 2.87 -17.48
C PRO A 90 12.65 1.60 -17.01
N LYS A 91 13.55 1.05 -17.86
CA LYS A 91 14.29 -0.19 -17.52
C LYS A 91 15.18 -0.05 -16.28
N ASP A 92 15.63 1.15 -15.98
CA ASP A 92 16.48 1.51 -14.84
C ASP A 92 15.69 2.11 -13.66
N ALA A 93 14.37 2.07 -13.71
CA ALA A 93 13.52 2.58 -12.63
C ALA A 93 13.83 1.90 -11.29
N ILE A 94 14.02 2.71 -10.26
CA ILE A 94 14.24 2.28 -8.88
C ILE A 94 12.92 2.39 -8.13
N ASN A 95 12.53 1.29 -7.46
CA ASN A 95 11.35 1.19 -6.62
C ASN A 95 10.08 1.77 -7.31
N PRO A 96 9.75 1.36 -8.55
CA PRO A 96 8.62 1.95 -9.26
C PRO A 96 7.32 1.71 -8.51
N ILE A 97 6.44 2.70 -8.49
CA ILE A 97 5.12 2.64 -7.87
C ILE A 97 4.05 2.62 -8.94
N VAL A 98 3.06 1.75 -8.74
CA VAL A 98 1.88 1.62 -9.59
C VAL A 98 0.65 1.88 -8.73
N MET A 99 -0.04 3.00 -8.96
CA MET A 99 -1.35 3.25 -8.37
C MET A 99 -2.39 2.51 -9.21
N VAL A 100 -3.15 1.62 -8.58
CA VAL A 100 -4.20 0.85 -9.27
C VAL A 100 -5.52 1.57 -9.15
N GLU A 101 -6.19 1.77 -10.29
CA GLU A 101 -7.51 2.39 -10.41
C GLU A 101 -8.52 1.33 -10.85
N PHE A 102 -9.50 1.00 -10.02
CA PHE A 102 -10.66 0.20 -10.40
C PHE A 102 -11.77 1.12 -10.91
N GLU A 103 -12.13 1.04 -12.20
CA GLU A 103 -13.28 1.80 -12.72
C GLU A 103 -14.59 1.35 -12.05
N ASP A 104 -14.73 0.03 -11.82
CA ASP A 104 -15.82 -0.55 -11.03
C ASP A 104 -15.51 -0.49 -9.53
N ASN A 105 -15.27 0.72 -9.00
CA ASN A 105 -14.79 0.97 -7.65
C ASN A 105 -15.85 0.74 -6.54
N ARG A 106 -17.06 0.34 -6.90
CA ARG A 106 -18.15 0.01 -5.98
C ARG A 106 -18.61 -1.44 -6.10
N ASN A 107 -17.84 -2.26 -6.75
CA ASN A 107 -18.08 -3.68 -6.79
C ASN A 107 -18.00 -4.28 -5.37
N ALA A 108 -18.99 -5.05 -4.99
CA ALA A 108 -19.01 -5.76 -3.70
C ALA A 108 -18.61 -7.24 -3.84
N ASN A 109 -18.23 -7.67 -5.04
CA ASN A 109 -17.74 -9.02 -5.30
C ASN A 109 -16.22 -9.07 -5.18
N TYR A 110 -15.71 -9.36 -3.99
CA TYR A 110 -14.28 -9.42 -3.72
C TYR A 110 -13.49 -10.40 -4.60
N ALA A 111 -14.12 -11.49 -5.05
CA ALA A 111 -13.48 -12.42 -5.99
C ALA A 111 -13.25 -11.74 -7.36
N GLN A 112 -14.23 -10.96 -7.84
CA GLN A 112 -14.06 -10.17 -9.05
C GLN A 112 -12.98 -9.09 -8.90
N ASP A 113 -12.91 -8.43 -7.75
CA ASP A 113 -11.85 -7.44 -7.47
C ASP A 113 -10.46 -8.11 -7.43
N GLY A 114 -10.38 -9.35 -6.95
CA GLY A 114 -9.18 -10.18 -7.03
C GLY A 114 -8.75 -10.44 -8.48
N GLU A 115 -9.69 -10.71 -9.38
CA GLU A 115 -9.42 -10.88 -10.81
C GLU A 115 -9.00 -9.56 -11.49
N TYR A 116 -9.56 -8.42 -11.08
CA TYR A 116 -9.08 -7.11 -11.53
C TYR A 116 -7.62 -6.88 -11.11
N ALA A 117 -7.26 -7.21 -9.87
CA ALA A 117 -5.88 -7.15 -9.41
C ALA A 117 -4.98 -8.09 -10.22
N ALA A 118 -5.43 -9.32 -10.51
CA ALA A 118 -4.71 -10.29 -11.35
C ALA A 118 -4.48 -9.77 -12.77
N ALA A 119 -5.48 -9.12 -13.37
CA ALA A 119 -5.35 -8.51 -14.71
C ALA A 119 -4.26 -7.42 -14.73
N VAL A 120 -4.21 -6.56 -13.69
CA VAL A 120 -3.17 -5.53 -13.56
C VAL A 120 -1.79 -6.19 -13.44
N VAL A 121 -1.63 -7.16 -12.55
CA VAL A 121 -0.34 -7.87 -12.34
C VAL A 121 0.11 -8.56 -13.63
N ARG A 122 -0.78 -9.27 -14.31
CA ARG A 122 -0.52 -9.95 -15.58
C ARG A 122 -0.06 -8.97 -16.67
N LYS A 123 -0.76 -7.83 -16.79
CA LYS A 123 -0.40 -6.80 -17.77
C LYS A 123 0.95 -6.13 -17.49
N LEU A 124 1.24 -5.85 -16.21
CA LEU A 124 2.54 -5.32 -15.78
C LEU A 124 3.66 -6.31 -16.07
N GLN A 125 3.47 -7.58 -15.75
CA GLN A 125 4.44 -8.62 -16.02
C GLN A 125 4.70 -8.80 -17.52
N ALA A 126 3.65 -8.83 -18.33
CA ALA A 126 3.77 -8.95 -19.78
C ALA A 126 4.56 -7.80 -20.40
N LYS A 127 4.37 -6.56 -19.88
CA LYS A 127 5.05 -5.37 -20.42
C LYS A 127 6.47 -5.18 -19.88
N TYR A 128 6.69 -5.44 -18.58
CA TYR A 128 7.93 -5.05 -17.88
C TYR A 128 8.75 -6.24 -17.37
N ALA A 129 8.25 -7.47 -17.48
CA ALA A 129 8.92 -8.72 -17.08
C ALA A 129 9.37 -8.75 -15.61
N PHE A 130 8.62 -8.13 -14.69
CA PHE A 130 8.91 -8.18 -13.26
C PHE A 130 8.82 -9.62 -12.73
N LYS A 131 9.73 -9.96 -11.83
CA LYS A 131 9.76 -11.28 -11.15
C LYS A 131 9.30 -11.20 -9.70
N LYS A 132 9.21 -9.99 -9.14
CA LYS A 132 8.84 -9.69 -7.77
C LYS A 132 7.92 -8.49 -7.74
N MET A 133 7.08 -8.39 -6.71
CA MET A 133 6.19 -7.26 -6.47
C MET A 133 5.93 -7.07 -4.98
N ASN A 134 5.47 -5.88 -4.60
CA ASN A 134 4.91 -5.59 -3.29
C ASN A 134 3.48 -5.08 -3.44
N PHE A 135 2.65 -5.29 -2.42
CA PHE A 135 1.30 -4.76 -2.33
C PHE A 135 1.16 -3.79 -1.16
N VAL A 136 0.44 -2.71 -1.39
CA VAL A 136 -0.08 -1.79 -0.38
C VAL A 136 -1.56 -1.63 -0.65
N SER A 137 -2.39 -1.77 0.36
CA SER A 137 -3.84 -1.71 0.19
C SER A 137 -4.52 -1.01 1.35
N HIS A 138 -5.56 -0.25 1.03
CA HIS A 138 -6.41 0.43 1.99
C HIS A 138 -7.84 -0.09 1.91
N SER A 139 -8.49 -0.34 3.06
CA SER A 139 -9.90 -0.71 3.16
C SER A 139 -10.25 -1.90 2.24
N MET A 140 -11.21 -1.75 1.32
CA MET A 140 -11.61 -2.79 0.37
C MET A 140 -10.47 -3.30 -0.52
N GLY A 141 -9.47 -2.47 -0.82
CA GLY A 141 -8.27 -2.91 -1.53
C GLY A 141 -7.57 -4.09 -0.86
N ASN A 142 -7.70 -4.24 0.49
CA ASN A 142 -7.19 -5.41 1.20
C ASN A 142 -7.93 -6.68 0.80
N MET A 143 -9.24 -6.62 0.63
CA MET A 143 -10.02 -7.77 0.18
C MET A 143 -9.64 -8.14 -1.25
N SER A 144 -9.45 -7.16 -2.13
CA SER A 144 -9.01 -7.38 -3.50
C SER A 144 -7.69 -8.16 -3.57
N ILE A 145 -6.68 -7.76 -2.77
CA ILE A 145 -5.38 -8.48 -2.77
C ILE A 145 -5.45 -9.83 -2.06
N LEU A 146 -6.29 -10.01 -1.04
CA LEU A 146 -6.44 -11.30 -0.36
C LEU A 146 -7.17 -12.32 -1.25
N PHE A 147 -8.20 -11.90 -1.99
CA PHE A 147 -8.86 -12.76 -2.97
C PHE A 147 -7.97 -13.03 -4.20
N TYR A 148 -7.15 -12.06 -4.63
CA TYR A 148 -6.09 -12.32 -5.61
C TYR A 148 -5.12 -13.41 -5.11
N LEU A 149 -4.66 -13.33 -3.87
CA LEU A 149 -3.76 -14.34 -3.31
C LEU A 149 -4.43 -15.69 -3.15
N LEU A 150 -5.71 -15.74 -2.78
CA LEU A 150 -6.47 -16.99 -2.67
C LEU A 150 -6.48 -17.79 -3.97
N GLU A 151 -6.54 -17.11 -5.12
CA GLU A 151 -6.63 -17.76 -6.43
C GLU A 151 -5.26 -17.92 -7.11
N HIS A 152 -4.31 -17.01 -6.83
CA HIS A 152 -3.09 -16.89 -7.65
C HIS A 152 -1.77 -17.02 -6.88
N ALA A 153 -1.78 -17.17 -5.54
CA ALA A 153 -0.54 -17.20 -4.74
C ALA A 153 0.42 -18.32 -5.14
N GLN A 154 -0.10 -19.45 -5.62
CA GLN A 154 0.68 -20.62 -6.04
C GLN A 154 0.98 -20.63 -7.55
N ASN A 155 0.52 -19.63 -8.30
CA ASN A 155 0.76 -19.57 -9.74
C ASN A 155 2.16 -19.03 -10.05
N GLU A 156 3.04 -19.88 -10.54
CA GLU A 156 4.43 -19.54 -10.87
C GLU A 156 4.57 -18.57 -12.05
N GLU A 157 3.52 -18.36 -12.85
CA GLU A 157 3.51 -17.39 -13.92
C GLU A 157 3.43 -15.96 -13.42
N PHE A 158 2.97 -15.74 -12.18
CA PHE A 158 2.89 -14.42 -11.58
C PHE A 158 4.20 -14.03 -10.86
N PRO A 159 4.50 -12.71 -10.75
CA PRO A 159 5.60 -12.23 -9.93
C PRO A 159 5.44 -12.64 -8.46
N LYS A 160 6.54 -13.01 -7.81
CA LYS A 160 6.53 -13.38 -6.39
C LYS A 160 6.28 -12.17 -5.50
N LEU A 161 5.24 -12.24 -4.66
CA LEU A 161 4.99 -11.21 -3.64
C LEU A 161 6.12 -11.24 -2.60
N GLN A 162 6.68 -10.06 -2.28
CA GLN A 162 7.76 -9.95 -1.29
C GLN A 162 7.29 -9.27 -0.01
N LYS A 163 6.50 -8.20 -0.13
CA LYS A 163 5.97 -7.44 1.00
C LYS A 163 4.51 -7.10 0.77
N GLN A 164 3.73 -7.18 1.85
CA GLN A 164 2.31 -6.86 1.88
C GLN A 164 2.03 -5.89 3.02
N VAL A 165 1.49 -4.71 2.68
CA VAL A 165 1.04 -3.72 3.66
C VAL A 165 -0.48 -3.62 3.59
N ASN A 166 -1.14 -3.85 4.71
CA ASN A 166 -2.57 -3.77 4.87
C ASN A 166 -2.92 -2.58 5.77
N ILE A 167 -3.69 -1.62 5.28
CA ILE A 167 -4.10 -0.42 6.00
C ILE A 167 -5.62 -0.43 6.14
N ALA A 168 -6.14 -0.18 7.37
CA ALA A 168 -7.58 -0.16 7.64
C ALA A 168 -8.31 -1.43 7.13
N ASN A 169 -7.70 -2.57 7.32
CA ASN A 169 -8.15 -3.85 6.79
C ASN A 169 -9.40 -4.35 7.55
N HIS A 170 -10.46 -4.68 6.82
CA HIS A 170 -11.73 -5.20 7.36
C HIS A 170 -11.95 -6.69 7.04
N VAL A 171 -10.88 -7.48 7.09
CA VAL A 171 -10.87 -8.87 6.61
C VAL A 171 -11.94 -9.75 7.25
N ASN A 172 -12.31 -9.51 8.51
CA ASN A 172 -13.35 -10.26 9.21
C ASN A 172 -14.61 -9.43 9.46
N GLY A 173 -14.98 -8.62 8.47
CA GLY A 173 -16.24 -7.88 8.47
C GLY A 173 -16.12 -6.41 8.84
N LEU A 174 -17.12 -5.67 8.43
CA LEU A 174 -17.29 -4.24 8.57
C LEU A 174 -18.54 -3.95 9.37
N GLU A 175 -18.52 -2.97 10.28
CA GLU A 175 -19.68 -2.55 11.06
C GLU A 175 -20.87 -2.16 10.14
N GLY A 176 -22.04 -2.66 10.46
CA GLY A 176 -23.27 -2.42 9.68
C GLY A 176 -23.40 -3.28 8.40
N MET A 177 -22.45 -4.16 8.11
CA MET A 177 -22.52 -5.09 6.97
C MET A 177 -22.48 -6.55 7.40
N ASP A 178 -21.30 -7.10 7.63
CA ASP A 178 -21.08 -8.54 7.82
C ASP A 178 -20.19 -8.85 9.04
N LEU A 179 -19.97 -7.86 9.92
CA LEU A 179 -19.20 -8.04 11.14
C LEU A 179 -19.87 -9.06 12.06
N PRO A 180 -19.18 -10.16 12.46
CA PRO A 180 -19.72 -11.10 13.42
C PRO A 180 -19.99 -10.46 14.79
N ALA A 181 -21.13 -10.82 15.41
CA ALA A 181 -21.48 -10.31 16.74
C ALA A 181 -20.44 -10.77 17.79
N ASN A 182 -20.10 -9.86 18.71
CA ASN A 182 -19.16 -10.14 19.82
C ASN A 182 -17.80 -10.69 19.37
N LEU A 183 -17.32 -10.22 18.21
CA LEU A 183 -16.03 -10.66 17.67
C LEU A 183 -14.88 -10.29 18.62
N THR A 184 -14.06 -11.28 18.96
CA THR A 184 -12.85 -11.13 19.78
C THR A 184 -11.70 -11.95 19.19
N ILE A 185 -10.47 -11.71 19.65
CA ILE A 185 -9.33 -12.58 19.35
C ILE A 185 -9.21 -13.61 20.47
N LEU A 186 -9.31 -14.90 20.14
CA LEU A 186 -9.21 -16.01 21.07
C LEU A 186 -7.75 -16.27 21.50
N ASP A 187 -6.82 -16.09 20.57
CA ASP A 187 -5.41 -16.30 20.79
C ASP A 187 -4.58 -15.17 20.12
N ASN A 188 -3.93 -14.37 20.91
CA ASN A 188 -3.09 -13.27 20.41
C ASN A 188 -1.83 -13.75 19.68
N HIS A 189 -1.38 -14.98 19.89
CA HIS A 189 -0.22 -15.54 19.19
C HIS A 189 -0.56 -15.83 17.73
N THR A 190 -1.67 -16.50 17.50
CA THR A 190 -2.13 -16.84 16.14
C THR A 190 -3.02 -15.76 15.51
N GLY A 191 -3.68 -14.92 16.32
CA GLY A 191 -4.69 -13.98 15.85
C GLY A 191 -6.05 -14.61 15.56
N GLN A 192 -6.30 -15.85 16.07
CA GLN A 192 -7.55 -16.59 15.81
C GLN A 192 -8.77 -15.81 16.30
N PRO A 193 -9.75 -15.48 15.43
CA PRO A 193 -10.97 -14.81 15.83
C PRO A 193 -11.99 -15.79 16.43
N SER A 194 -12.87 -15.29 17.33
CA SER A 194 -13.94 -16.06 17.95
C SER A 194 -15.09 -16.40 17.01
N ALA A 195 -15.25 -15.64 15.94
CA ALA A 195 -16.28 -15.80 14.92
C ALA A 195 -15.75 -15.31 13.57
N MET A 196 -16.37 -15.75 12.48
CA MET A 196 -15.89 -15.50 11.13
C MET A 196 -17.04 -15.06 10.22
N SER A 197 -16.87 -13.92 9.53
CA SER A 197 -17.78 -13.51 8.45
C SER A 197 -17.75 -14.50 7.28
N ASN A 198 -18.75 -14.44 6.40
CA ASN A 198 -18.79 -15.31 5.22
C ASN A 198 -17.56 -15.08 4.30
N SER A 199 -17.13 -13.83 4.16
CA SER A 199 -15.95 -13.50 3.37
C SER A 199 -14.67 -14.04 4.01
N TYR A 200 -14.55 -13.93 5.33
CA TYR A 200 -13.42 -14.48 6.08
C TYR A 200 -13.31 -16.00 5.95
N GLN A 201 -14.45 -16.72 6.04
CA GLN A 201 -14.48 -18.17 5.87
C GLN A 201 -13.92 -18.60 4.50
N LYS A 202 -14.21 -17.86 3.43
CA LYS A 202 -13.61 -18.12 2.11
C LYS A 202 -12.09 -17.93 2.13
N LEU A 203 -11.61 -16.92 2.85
CA LEU A 203 -10.18 -16.63 2.97
C LEU A 203 -9.38 -17.62 3.82
N LEU A 204 -10.03 -18.53 4.56
CA LEU A 204 -9.33 -19.56 5.33
C LEU A 204 -8.40 -20.43 4.46
N GLY A 205 -8.69 -20.59 3.17
CA GLY A 205 -7.79 -21.26 2.22
C GLY A 205 -6.38 -20.67 2.17
N LEU A 206 -6.22 -19.38 2.49
CA LEU A 206 -4.91 -18.74 2.57
C LEU A 206 -3.98 -19.41 3.60
N ARG A 207 -4.52 -20.00 4.65
CA ARG A 207 -3.70 -20.71 5.64
C ARG A 207 -2.88 -21.86 5.05
N GLU A 208 -3.34 -22.42 3.93
CA GLU A 208 -2.68 -23.54 3.25
C GLU A 208 -1.81 -23.05 2.07
N ILE A 209 -2.28 -22.00 1.37
CA ILE A 209 -1.67 -21.61 0.09
C ILE A 209 -0.87 -20.30 0.15
N TYR A 210 -0.89 -19.56 1.27
CA TYR A 210 -0.10 -18.34 1.40
C TYR A 210 1.39 -18.66 1.21
N PRO A 211 2.17 -17.81 0.48
CA PRO A 211 3.55 -18.13 0.12
C PRO A 211 4.45 -18.39 1.33
N GLN A 212 4.95 -19.62 1.45
CA GLN A 212 5.73 -20.10 2.59
C GLN A 212 7.07 -19.36 2.71
N ASP A 213 7.35 -18.77 3.89
CA ASP A 213 8.60 -18.07 4.24
C ASP A 213 9.04 -16.99 3.23
N GLN A 214 8.07 -16.41 2.50
CA GLN A 214 8.38 -15.50 1.40
C GLN A 214 7.99 -14.07 1.67
N VAL A 215 6.81 -13.82 2.28
CA VAL A 215 6.17 -12.51 2.36
C VAL A 215 6.35 -11.89 3.73
N ASP A 216 6.97 -10.71 3.79
CA ASP A 216 6.93 -9.86 4.97
C ASP A 216 5.59 -9.10 5.00
N VAL A 217 4.83 -9.18 6.10
CA VAL A 217 3.48 -8.60 6.24
C VAL A 217 3.46 -7.51 7.30
N LEU A 218 2.88 -6.35 6.96
CA LEU A 218 2.59 -5.26 7.88
C LEU A 218 1.09 -4.95 7.87
N ASN A 219 0.44 -5.03 9.03
CA ASN A 219 -0.95 -4.65 9.23
C ASN A 219 -1.02 -3.36 10.06
N ILE A 220 -1.51 -2.27 9.46
CA ILE A 220 -1.70 -0.97 10.09
C ILE A 220 -3.19 -0.76 10.31
N TYR A 221 -3.59 -0.55 11.57
CA TYR A 221 -4.98 -0.26 11.90
C TYR A 221 -5.11 0.99 12.76
N GLY A 222 -6.20 1.71 12.54
CA GLY A 222 -6.53 2.91 13.29
C GLY A 222 -7.28 2.59 14.58
N ASP A 223 -6.93 3.27 15.64
CA ASP A 223 -7.71 3.30 16.87
C ASP A 223 -8.09 4.74 17.17
N PHE A 224 -9.07 5.21 16.44
CA PHE A 224 -9.60 6.56 16.57
C PHE A 224 -10.53 6.67 17.78
N LYS A 225 -11.43 5.68 17.97
CA LYS A 225 -12.39 5.63 19.06
C LYS A 225 -12.92 4.21 19.26
N ASN A 226 -13.03 3.77 20.51
CA ASN A 226 -13.67 2.49 20.87
C ASN A 226 -13.06 1.27 20.20
N GLN A 227 -11.73 1.21 20.04
CA GLN A 227 -11.02 0.15 19.35
C GLN A 227 -11.48 -0.01 17.88
N SER A 228 -11.71 1.13 17.24
CA SER A 228 -12.15 1.23 15.85
C SER A 228 -11.52 2.46 15.19
N ASP A 229 -11.34 2.41 13.88
CA ASP A 229 -11.01 3.58 13.07
C ASP A 229 -12.25 4.41 12.68
N GLY A 230 -13.42 4.05 13.24
CA GLY A 230 -14.71 4.66 12.94
C GLY A 230 -15.52 3.94 11.85
N SER A 231 -14.95 2.92 11.23
CA SER A 231 -15.59 2.04 10.23
C SER A 231 -15.26 0.58 10.48
N VAL A 232 -14.01 0.28 10.83
CA VAL A 232 -13.50 -1.07 11.06
C VAL A 232 -13.09 -1.23 12.52
N LEU A 233 -13.61 -2.27 13.18
CA LEU A 233 -13.11 -2.65 14.50
C LEU A 233 -11.69 -3.21 14.39
N ASN A 234 -10.83 -2.84 15.35
CA ASN A 234 -9.46 -3.31 15.41
C ASN A 234 -9.36 -4.85 15.41
N VAL A 235 -10.32 -5.53 16.04
CA VAL A 235 -10.38 -6.99 16.07
C VAL A 235 -10.61 -7.60 14.69
N SER A 236 -11.41 -6.97 13.82
CA SER A 236 -11.58 -7.40 12.43
C SER A 236 -10.26 -7.27 11.67
N SER A 237 -9.60 -6.11 11.74
CA SER A 237 -8.30 -5.90 11.10
C SER A 237 -7.23 -6.87 11.59
N ARG A 238 -7.17 -7.15 12.89
CA ARG A 238 -6.19 -8.04 13.52
C ARG A 238 -6.40 -9.52 13.20
N SER A 239 -7.62 -9.90 12.75
CA SER A 239 -7.92 -11.26 12.29
C SER A 239 -7.11 -11.66 11.05
N LEU A 240 -6.49 -10.71 10.31
CA LEU A 240 -5.56 -11.01 9.22
C LEU A 240 -4.43 -11.93 9.66
N LYS A 241 -3.93 -11.75 10.87
CA LYS A 241 -2.83 -12.55 11.41
C LYS A 241 -3.10 -14.05 11.29
N TYR A 242 -4.30 -14.50 11.65
CA TYR A 242 -4.67 -15.91 11.60
C TYR A 242 -4.63 -16.51 10.19
N LEU A 243 -4.87 -15.71 9.17
CA LEU A 243 -4.83 -16.18 7.79
C LEU A 243 -3.42 -16.40 7.25
N VAL A 244 -2.41 -15.67 7.78
CA VAL A 244 -1.10 -15.61 7.14
C VAL A 244 0.07 -16.00 8.03
N ILE A 245 -0.09 -16.00 9.37
CA ILE A 245 1.03 -16.11 10.32
C ILE A 245 1.84 -17.41 10.18
N ASP A 246 1.18 -18.52 9.84
CA ASP A 246 1.83 -19.82 9.75
C ASP A 246 2.75 -19.94 8.53
N ASN A 247 2.53 -19.11 7.49
CA ASN A 247 3.26 -19.17 6.24
C ASN A 247 4.05 -17.87 5.94
N ALA A 248 3.67 -16.73 6.53
CA ALA A 248 4.37 -15.49 6.29
C ALA A 248 5.81 -15.55 6.82
N LYS A 249 6.75 -14.96 6.09
CA LYS A 249 8.13 -14.82 6.53
C LYS A 249 8.25 -13.95 7.79
N SER A 250 7.45 -12.89 7.88
CA SER A 250 7.28 -12.08 9.09
C SER A 250 5.90 -11.43 9.12
N TYR A 251 5.41 -11.14 10.35
CA TYR A 251 4.16 -10.43 10.55
C TYR A 251 4.31 -9.35 11.60
N GLN A 252 3.90 -8.14 11.29
CA GLN A 252 3.92 -6.99 12.19
C GLN A 252 2.56 -6.32 12.23
N GLU A 253 2.16 -5.85 13.43
CA GLU A 253 0.99 -5.00 13.63
C GLU A 253 1.42 -3.61 14.10
N LYS A 254 0.79 -2.56 13.58
CA LYS A 254 0.97 -1.18 14.01
C LYS A 254 -0.38 -0.53 14.26
N ARG A 255 -0.61 -0.16 15.51
CA ARG A 255 -1.78 0.60 15.94
C ARG A 255 -1.47 2.09 15.84
N VAL A 256 -2.24 2.81 15.06
CA VAL A 256 -2.18 4.27 14.92
C VAL A 256 -3.30 4.88 15.75
N THR A 257 -3.02 5.94 16.50
CA THR A 257 -3.99 6.61 17.39
C THR A 257 -4.10 8.10 17.06
N GLY A 258 -5.11 8.76 17.63
CA GLY A 258 -5.32 10.20 17.44
C GLY A 258 -6.24 10.54 16.26
N PRO A 259 -6.39 11.83 15.92
CA PRO A 259 -7.36 12.30 14.94
C PRO A 259 -7.19 11.70 13.54
N LEU A 260 -5.95 11.49 13.11
CA LEU A 260 -5.61 10.91 11.80
C LEU A 260 -5.65 9.37 11.79
N ALA A 261 -6.11 8.73 12.88
CA ALA A 261 -6.36 7.29 12.92
C ALA A 261 -7.75 6.90 12.41
N GLN A 262 -8.58 7.87 12.01
CA GLN A 262 -9.88 7.64 11.39
C GLN A 262 -9.71 6.97 10.03
N HIS A 263 -10.64 6.09 9.67
CA HIS A 263 -10.58 5.19 8.50
C HIS A 263 -10.00 5.82 7.23
N SER A 264 -10.63 6.90 6.76
CA SER A 264 -10.20 7.60 5.54
C SER A 264 -9.01 8.55 5.76
N GLN A 265 -8.59 8.79 7.01
CA GLN A 265 -7.45 9.64 7.32
C GLN A 265 -6.15 8.85 7.42
N LEU A 266 -6.23 7.52 7.52
CA LEU A 266 -5.02 6.67 7.62
C LEU A 266 -4.14 6.79 6.37
N HIS A 267 -4.72 6.90 5.18
CA HIS A 267 -3.95 7.08 3.95
C HIS A 267 -3.45 8.53 3.71
N GLU A 268 -3.82 9.48 4.61
CA GLU A 268 -3.34 10.86 4.66
C GLU A 268 -2.44 11.13 5.89
N ASN A 269 -2.04 10.07 6.61
CA ASN A 269 -1.35 10.18 7.89
C ASN A 269 0.16 10.06 7.75
N PRO A 270 0.96 11.10 8.10
CA PRO A 270 2.43 11.05 8.00
C PRO A 270 3.09 9.94 8.85
N GLU A 271 2.43 9.47 9.92
CA GLU A 271 2.91 8.30 10.67
C GLU A 271 2.78 7.03 9.84
N VAL A 272 1.66 6.85 9.12
CA VAL A 272 1.44 5.74 8.21
C VAL A 272 2.45 5.79 7.06
N ASP A 273 2.70 6.97 6.49
CA ASP A 273 3.73 7.16 5.45
C ASP A 273 5.08 6.66 5.90
N ARG A 274 5.52 7.04 7.12
CA ARG A 274 6.80 6.62 7.67
C ARG A 274 6.85 5.11 7.88
N LEU A 275 5.82 4.53 8.52
CA LEU A 275 5.74 3.08 8.75
C LEU A 275 5.80 2.29 7.45
N LEU A 276 5.09 2.74 6.43
CA LEU A 276 5.05 2.15 5.09
C LEU A 276 6.41 2.24 4.39
N ILE A 277 7.04 3.42 4.38
CA ILE A 277 8.33 3.66 3.72
C ILE A 277 9.43 2.83 4.39
N ASP A 278 9.50 2.85 5.72
CA ASP A 278 10.48 2.08 6.48
C ASP A 278 10.30 0.58 6.27
N PHE A 279 9.07 0.09 6.26
CA PHE A 279 8.80 -1.33 6.05
C PHE A 279 9.14 -1.78 4.62
N LEU A 280 8.73 -1.03 3.61
CA LEU A 280 8.90 -1.43 2.21
C LEU A 280 10.34 -1.29 1.74
N TRP A 281 11.02 -0.21 2.12
CA TRP A 281 12.31 0.15 1.52
C TRP A 281 13.41 0.47 2.55
N GLY A 282 13.12 0.46 3.86
CA GLY A 282 14.14 0.59 4.91
C GLY A 282 15.19 -0.54 4.84
N LYS A 283 16.45 -0.18 5.25
CA LYS A 283 17.58 -1.12 5.35
C LYS A 283 17.61 -1.82 6.69
#